data_f6fdd078e62f6d1b51908052b46d51cd
#
_entry.id   f6fdd078e62f6d1b51908052b46d51cd
#
_cell.length_a   1.000
_cell.length_b   1.000
_cell.length_c   1.000
_cell.angle_alpha   90.00
_cell.angle_beta   90.00
_cell.angle_gamma   90.00
#
_symmetry.space_group_name_H-M   'P 1'
#
loop_
_entity.id
_entity.type
_entity.pdbx_description
1 polymer ?
#
loop_
_entity_poly.entity_id
_entity_poly.type
_entity_poly.pdbx_seq_one_letter_code
_entity_poly.pdbx_strand_id
1 'polypeptide(L)'
;MPTFSLLKGQPVFETRSGTKIGEIMDLCIASTGKVDGLLVKKGIFFKQTYFLDIQKVASFGWDGVMIEDSKYLKKLKESPEYTLNHQHAIDGMLMLSKSGDSLGLLKDVYFQEELGTIVGYEITDGFFSEITEGKQVIQSGKPVAIGKDAIIVDVNDT
;
A
#
# COMPACT_ATOMS: atom_id res chain seq x y z
N MET A 1 6.67 10.97 2.38
CA MET A 1 6.05 9.88 1.63
C MET A 1 5.20 9.04 2.55
N PRO A 2 3.97 8.75 2.16
CA PRO A 2 3.12 7.97 3.04
C PRO A 2 3.54 6.50 3.07
N THR A 3 3.36 5.91 4.25
CA THR A 3 3.36 4.47 4.40
C THR A 3 1.91 4.03 4.53
N PHE A 4 1.65 2.77 4.23
CA PHE A 4 0.29 2.28 4.36
C PHE A 4 -0.19 2.27 5.82
N SER A 5 0.71 1.96 6.76
CA SER A 5 0.31 1.94 8.17
C SER A 5 -0.22 3.29 8.66
N LEU A 6 0.25 4.39 8.09
CA LEU A 6 -0.24 5.72 8.42
C LEU A 6 -1.57 6.03 7.74
N LEU A 7 -1.84 5.40 6.61
CA LEU A 7 -3.07 5.64 5.84
C LEU A 7 -4.24 4.78 6.30
N LYS A 8 -3.95 3.58 6.80
CA LYS A 8 -4.99 2.63 7.19
C LYS A 8 -5.91 3.21 8.24
N GLY A 9 -7.20 3.19 7.96
CA GLY A 9 -8.21 3.73 8.85
C GLY A 9 -8.45 5.21 8.73
N GLN A 10 -7.64 5.93 7.93
CA GLN A 10 -7.89 7.36 7.75
C GLN A 10 -9.19 7.62 7.00
N PRO A 11 -9.91 8.67 7.38
CA PRO A 11 -11.14 9.03 6.67
C PRO A 11 -10.84 9.60 5.30
N VAL A 12 -11.75 9.36 4.37
CA VAL A 12 -11.74 9.97 3.04
C VAL A 12 -12.83 11.04 3.01
N PHE A 13 -12.44 12.26 2.68
CA PHE A 13 -13.37 13.39 2.61
C PHE A 13 -13.50 13.90 1.18
N GLU A 14 -14.73 14.28 0.86
CA GLU A 14 -15.01 15.03 -0.38
C GLU A 14 -14.78 16.51 -0.11
N THR A 15 -13.87 17.13 -0.88
CA THR A 15 -13.51 18.53 -0.65
C THR A 15 -14.65 19.48 -0.93
N ARG A 16 -15.51 19.16 -1.92
CA ARG A 16 -16.63 20.02 -2.31
C ARG A 16 -17.63 20.22 -1.19
N SER A 17 -17.89 19.19 -0.42
CA SER A 17 -18.97 19.18 0.58
C SER A 17 -18.47 19.08 2.01
N GLY A 18 -17.20 18.75 2.21
CA GLY A 18 -16.68 18.47 3.54
C GLY A 18 -17.26 17.19 4.15
N THR A 19 -17.79 16.30 3.32
CA THR A 19 -18.45 15.09 3.77
C THR A 19 -17.46 13.93 3.83
N LYS A 20 -17.46 13.21 4.95
CA LYS A 20 -16.72 11.96 5.05
C LYS A 20 -17.44 10.88 4.24
N ILE A 21 -16.73 10.29 3.28
CA ILE A 21 -17.34 9.33 2.37
C ILE A 21 -16.83 7.91 2.55
N GLY A 22 -15.84 7.69 3.40
CA GLY A 22 -15.35 6.35 3.67
C GLY A 22 -14.08 6.38 4.49
N GLU A 23 -13.47 5.19 4.62
CA GLU A 23 -12.19 5.03 5.34
C GLU A 23 -11.27 4.15 4.52
N ILE A 24 -9.99 4.47 4.57
CA ILE A 24 -8.97 3.67 3.87
C ILE A 24 -8.87 2.29 4.50
N MET A 25 -8.99 1.26 3.67
CA MET A 25 -8.93 -0.13 4.10
C MET A 25 -7.62 -0.80 3.71
N ASP A 26 -7.14 -0.58 2.49
CA ASP A 26 -5.95 -1.25 1.97
C ASP A 26 -5.42 -0.54 0.72
N LEU A 27 -4.29 -1.04 0.22
CA LEU A 27 -3.71 -0.63 -1.06
C LEU A 27 -3.98 -1.70 -2.12
N CYS A 28 -4.21 -1.25 -3.35
CA CYS A 28 -4.22 -2.13 -4.51
C CYS A 28 -2.86 -2.04 -5.17
N ILE A 29 -2.17 -3.18 -5.29
CA ILE A 29 -0.79 -3.23 -5.78
C ILE A 29 -0.75 -4.12 -7.01
N ALA A 30 -0.19 -3.60 -8.07
CA ALA A 30 0.02 -4.36 -9.31
C ALA A 30 1.30 -5.19 -9.20
N SER A 31 1.38 -6.24 -10.01
CA SER A 31 2.58 -7.10 -10.05
C SER A 31 3.84 -6.35 -10.47
N THR A 32 3.67 -5.19 -11.10
CA THR A 32 4.78 -4.30 -11.45
C THR A 32 5.35 -3.53 -10.26
N GLY A 33 4.75 -3.67 -9.07
CA GLY A 33 5.17 -2.94 -7.88
C GLY A 33 4.63 -1.53 -7.79
N LYS A 34 3.56 -1.27 -8.52
CA LYS A 34 2.91 0.05 -8.49
C LYS A 34 1.64 -0.02 -7.65
N VAL A 35 1.42 1.00 -6.84
CA VAL A 35 0.14 1.19 -6.15
C VAL A 35 -0.82 1.78 -7.17
N ASP A 36 -1.83 1.01 -7.57
CA ASP A 36 -2.84 1.47 -8.52
C ASP A 36 -3.87 2.36 -7.85
N GLY A 37 -4.17 2.06 -6.61
CA GLY A 37 -5.18 2.80 -5.88
C GLY A 37 -5.36 2.30 -4.47
N LEU A 38 -6.42 2.77 -3.87
CA LEU A 38 -6.77 2.47 -2.49
C LEU A 38 -8.09 1.72 -2.45
N LEU A 39 -8.20 0.80 -1.51
CA LEU A 39 -9.50 0.24 -1.15
C LEU A 39 -10.09 1.09 -0.05
N VAL A 40 -11.33 1.49 -0.25
CA VAL A 40 -12.08 2.35 0.67
C VAL A 40 -13.34 1.61 1.10
N LYS A 41 -13.55 1.48 2.39
CA LYS A 41 -14.80 0.94 2.91
C LYS A 41 -15.78 2.06 3.19
N LYS A 42 -17.03 1.85 2.81
CA LYS A 42 -18.09 2.82 2.95
C LYS A 42 -19.36 2.11 3.40
N GLY A 43 -20.13 2.76 4.23
CA GLY A 43 -21.43 2.24 4.67
C GLY A 43 -21.55 2.23 6.18
N ILE A 44 -22.79 2.31 6.67
CA ILE A 44 -23.10 2.33 8.10
C ILE A 44 -23.42 0.91 8.59
N PHE A 45 -24.40 0.25 7.97
CA PHE A 45 -24.82 -1.09 8.35
C PHE A 45 -24.18 -2.18 7.50
N PHE A 46 -24.06 -1.92 6.19
CA PHE A 46 -23.44 -2.85 5.25
C PHE A 46 -22.25 -2.16 4.64
N LYS A 47 -21.05 -2.52 5.08
CA LYS A 47 -19.84 -1.93 4.56
C LYS A 47 -19.52 -2.55 3.21
N GLN A 48 -19.37 -1.70 2.21
CA GLN A 48 -18.95 -2.10 0.88
C GLN A 48 -17.56 -1.55 0.59
N THR A 49 -16.84 -2.27 -0.24
CA THR A 49 -15.48 -1.89 -0.64
C THR A 49 -15.51 -1.22 -2.00
N TYR A 50 -14.86 -0.08 -2.08
CA TYR A 50 -14.73 0.70 -3.31
C TYR A 50 -13.27 0.84 -3.68
N PHE A 51 -13.02 1.02 -4.96
CA PHE A 51 -11.70 1.33 -5.49
C PHE A 51 -11.58 2.82 -5.73
N LEU A 52 -10.48 3.40 -5.25
CA LEU A 52 -10.12 4.80 -5.49
C LEU A 52 -8.77 4.84 -6.21
N ASP A 53 -8.79 5.26 -7.48
CA ASP A 53 -7.56 5.41 -8.27
C ASP A 53 -6.62 6.39 -7.56
N ILE A 54 -5.34 6.03 -7.48
CA ILE A 54 -4.34 6.87 -6.80
C ILE A 54 -4.26 8.27 -7.41
N GLN A 55 -4.50 8.38 -8.70
CA GLN A 55 -4.44 9.67 -9.40
C GLN A 55 -5.64 10.56 -9.11
N LYS A 56 -6.70 10.00 -8.54
CA LYS A 56 -7.90 10.76 -8.15
C LYS A 56 -7.81 11.30 -6.73
N VAL A 57 -6.77 10.96 -6.00
CA VAL A 57 -6.53 11.53 -4.67
C VAL A 57 -5.99 12.94 -4.85
N ALA A 58 -6.68 13.93 -4.29
CA ALA A 58 -6.25 15.30 -4.34
C ALA A 58 -5.12 15.58 -3.35
N SER A 59 -5.20 14.99 -2.16
CA SER A 59 -4.20 15.20 -1.13
C SER A 59 -4.22 14.08 -0.09
N PHE A 60 -3.03 13.69 0.34
CA PHE A 60 -2.83 12.82 1.50
C PHE A 60 -2.45 13.71 2.68
N GLY A 61 -3.42 14.01 3.53
CA GLY A 61 -3.18 14.85 4.70
C GLY A 61 -2.87 14.03 5.94
N TRP A 62 -2.53 14.71 7.02
CA TRP A 62 -2.26 14.06 8.30
C TRP A 62 -3.50 13.39 8.90
N ASP A 63 -4.67 14.00 8.68
CA ASP A 63 -5.91 13.56 9.32
C ASP A 63 -6.95 13.03 8.34
N GLY A 64 -6.62 12.95 7.07
CA GLY A 64 -7.55 12.44 6.09
C GLY A 64 -7.01 12.48 4.68
N VAL A 65 -7.64 11.69 3.84
CA VAL A 65 -7.37 11.62 2.40
C VAL A 65 -8.46 12.42 1.70
N MET A 66 -8.05 13.35 0.85
CA MET A 66 -8.99 14.29 0.20
C MET A 66 -9.19 13.91 -1.25
N ILE A 67 -10.45 13.87 -1.67
CA ILE A 67 -10.82 13.70 -3.07
C ILE A 67 -11.82 14.81 -3.44
N GLU A 68 -11.88 15.19 -4.70
CA GLU A 68 -12.76 16.29 -5.12
C GLU A 68 -14.23 15.88 -5.17
N ASP A 69 -14.50 14.66 -5.61
CA ASP A 69 -15.86 14.22 -5.90
C ASP A 69 -16.04 12.76 -5.51
N SER A 70 -17.12 12.46 -4.82
CA SER A 70 -17.45 11.10 -4.39
C SER A 70 -17.64 10.12 -5.53
N LYS A 71 -17.90 10.59 -6.75
CA LYS A 71 -18.01 9.74 -7.94
C LYS A 71 -16.71 9.01 -8.27
N TYR A 72 -15.58 9.47 -7.74
CA TYR A 72 -14.30 8.82 -7.94
C TYR A 72 -14.17 7.49 -7.18
N LEU A 73 -15.04 7.26 -6.20
CA LEU A 73 -15.15 5.94 -5.58
C LEU A 73 -15.94 5.02 -6.52
N LYS A 74 -15.27 4.00 -7.03
CA LYS A 74 -15.88 3.04 -7.95
C LYS A 74 -16.11 1.73 -7.24
N LYS A 75 -17.20 1.05 -7.54
CA LYS A 75 -17.43 -0.28 -7.00
C LYS A 75 -16.33 -1.20 -7.50
N LEU A 76 -15.82 -2.02 -6.58
CA LEU A 76 -14.80 -2.99 -6.91
C LEU A 76 -15.42 -4.11 -7.74
N LYS A 77 -15.03 -4.20 -9.02
CA LYS A 77 -15.58 -5.21 -9.96
C LYS A 77 -14.77 -6.47 -9.98
N GLU A 78 -13.46 -6.34 -9.81
CA GLU A 78 -12.52 -7.46 -9.83
C GLU A 78 -11.60 -7.37 -8.64
N SER A 79 -11.12 -8.52 -8.17
CA SER A 79 -10.14 -8.54 -7.10
C SER A 79 -8.84 -7.91 -7.59
N PRO A 80 -8.19 -7.06 -6.77
CA PRO A 80 -6.87 -6.54 -7.11
C PRO A 80 -5.88 -7.69 -7.29
N GLU A 81 -4.83 -7.47 -8.09
CA GLU A 81 -3.77 -8.46 -8.22
C GLU A 81 -3.18 -8.79 -6.85
N TYR A 82 -2.85 -7.75 -6.09
CA TYR A 82 -2.33 -7.87 -4.73
C TYR A 82 -2.88 -6.74 -3.88
N THR A 83 -3.00 -7.02 -2.58
CA THR A 83 -3.23 -6.00 -1.56
C THR A 83 -2.13 -6.13 -0.53
N LEU A 84 -2.03 -5.17 0.36
CA LEU A 84 -1.06 -5.31 1.46
C LEU A 84 -1.56 -6.28 2.53
N ASN A 85 -2.82 -6.15 2.96
CA ASN A 85 -3.32 -6.88 4.13
C ASN A 85 -4.54 -7.77 3.91
N HIS A 86 -5.17 -7.75 2.73
CA HIS A 86 -6.42 -8.48 2.50
C HIS A 86 -6.29 -9.54 1.41
N GLN A 87 -7.05 -9.46 0.33
CA GLN A 87 -6.98 -10.47 -0.73
C GLN A 87 -5.64 -10.44 -1.45
N HIS A 88 -5.04 -11.59 -1.61
CA HIS A 88 -3.71 -11.73 -2.20
C HIS A 88 -2.70 -10.83 -1.48
N ALA A 89 -2.75 -10.87 -0.14
CA ALA A 89 -1.92 -10.02 0.71
C ALA A 89 -0.45 -10.32 0.55
N ILE A 90 0.35 -9.27 0.50
CA ILE A 90 1.80 -9.40 0.39
C ILE A 90 2.53 -9.12 1.69
N ASP A 91 1.84 -8.64 2.72
CA ASP A 91 2.47 -8.49 4.04
C ASP A 91 2.89 -9.85 4.59
N GLY A 92 4.03 -9.87 5.24
CA GLY A 92 4.61 -11.11 5.75
C GLY A 92 5.32 -11.96 4.71
N MET A 93 5.31 -11.54 3.45
CA MET A 93 5.93 -12.28 2.36
C MET A 93 7.45 -12.15 2.43
N LEU A 94 8.15 -13.24 2.11
CA LEU A 94 9.60 -13.25 2.05
C LEU A 94 10.10 -12.34 0.94
N MET A 95 11.09 -11.51 1.25
CA MET A 95 11.75 -10.66 0.26
C MET A 95 13.14 -11.18 -0.01
N LEU A 96 13.44 -11.38 -1.28
CA LEU A 96 14.72 -11.87 -1.76
C LEU A 96 15.36 -10.87 -2.70
N SER A 97 16.69 -10.78 -2.63
CA SER A 97 17.43 -10.08 -3.68
C SER A 97 17.47 -10.93 -4.95
N LYS A 98 17.82 -10.33 -6.07
CA LYS A 98 18.03 -11.05 -7.33
C LYS A 98 19.08 -12.15 -7.21
N SER A 99 20.04 -11.98 -6.32
CA SER A 99 21.10 -12.97 -6.11
C SER A 99 20.67 -14.08 -5.16
N GLY A 100 19.46 -14.05 -4.64
CA GLY A 100 18.91 -15.12 -3.81
C GLY A 100 19.15 -14.93 -2.32
N ASP A 101 19.54 -13.74 -1.89
CA ASP A 101 19.74 -13.48 -0.48
C ASP A 101 18.44 -13.05 0.18
N SER A 102 18.15 -13.62 1.33
CA SER A 102 16.97 -13.24 2.11
C SER A 102 17.17 -11.87 2.75
N LEU A 103 16.22 -10.97 2.51
CA LEU A 103 16.27 -9.62 3.04
C LEU A 103 15.39 -9.47 4.28
N GLY A 104 14.38 -10.32 4.42
CA GLY A 104 13.44 -10.26 5.52
C GLY A 104 12.01 -10.49 5.05
N LEU A 105 11.06 -10.16 5.91
CA LEU A 105 9.64 -10.28 5.61
C LEU A 105 9.04 -8.89 5.43
N LEU A 106 8.19 -8.74 4.42
CA LEU A 106 7.56 -7.45 4.15
C LEU A 106 6.62 -7.07 5.28
N LYS A 107 6.74 -5.85 5.77
CA LYS A 107 5.87 -5.31 6.80
C LYS A 107 5.02 -4.15 6.27
N ASP A 108 5.64 -3.24 5.53
CA ASP A 108 4.96 -2.05 5.03
C ASP A 108 5.64 -1.54 3.76
N VAL A 109 4.97 -0.65 3.04
CA VAL A 109 5.52 -0.06 1.83
C VAL A 109 5.49 1.46 1.93
N TYR A 110 6.48 2.08 1.30
CA TYR A 110 6.56 3.53 1.10
C TYR A 110 6.32 3.78 -0.38
N PHE A 111 5.44 4.70 -0.69
CA PHE A 111 5.14 4.99 -2.09
C PHE A 111 5.06 6.50 -2.34
N GLN A 112 5.29 6.89 -3.59
CA GLN A 112 5.12 8.26 -4.01
C GLN A 112 3.64 8.54 -4.23
N GLU A 113 3.15 9.60 -3.60
CA GLU A 113 1.73 9.94 -3.58
C GLU A 113 1.16 10.19 -4.98
N GLU A 114 1.91 10.88 -5.82
CA GLU A 114 1.43 11.31 -7.13
C GLU A 114 1.42 10.19 -8.16
N LEU A 115 2.40 9.31 -8.10
CA LEU A 115 2.62 8.28 -9.12
C LEU A 115 2.25 6.89 -8.68
N GLY A 116 2.09 6.66 -7.37
CA GLY A 116 1.85 5.33 -6.84
C GLY A 116 3.07 4.41 -6.87
N THR A 117 4.24 4.93 -7.24
CA THR A 117 5.45 4.11 -7.31
C THR A 117 5.93 3.74 -5.92
N ILE A 118 6.14 2.45 -5.67
CA ILE A 118 6.73 2.00 -4.41
C ILE A 118 8.21 2.33 -4.46
N VAL A 119 8.68 3.05 -3.46
CA VAL A 119 10.07 3.50 -3.38
C VAL A 119 10.84 2.88 -2.24
N GLY A 120 10.16 2.16 -1.35
CA GLY A 120 10.83 1.48 -0.25
C GLY A 120 9.92 0.45 0.39
N TYR A 121 10.56 -0.46 1.09
CA TYR A 121 9.90 -1.54 1.80
C TYR A 121 10.38 -1.54 3.24
N GLU A 122 9.45 -1.53 4.17
CA GLU A 122 9.78 -1.79 5.56
C GLU A 122 9.75 -3.29 5.77
N ILE A 123 10.83 -3.83 6.29
CA ILE A 123 10.96 -5.27 6.50
C ILE A 123 11.24 -5.60 7.96
N THR A 124 10.94 -6.83 8.31
CA THR A 124 11.36 -7.42 9.57
C THR A 124 12.07 -8.71 9.24
N ASP A 125 13.20 -8.99 9.91
CA ASP A 125 13.94 -10.22 9.66
C ASP A 125 13.44 -11.41 10.47
N GLY A 126 12.42 -11.18 11.30
CA GLY A 126 11.76 -12.23 12.05
C GLY A 126 12.54 -12.73 13.25
N PHE A 127 13.84 -12.92 13.12
CA PHE A 127 14.68 -13.44 14.20
C PHE A 127 15.38 -12.35 15.01
N PHE A 128 15.77 -11.29 14.36
CA PHE A 128 16.56 -10.23 14.95
C PHE A 128 15.81 -8.93 15.12
N SER A 129 14.52 -8.90 14.78
CA SER A 129 13.71 -7.70 14.86
C SER A 129 13.61 -7.12 16.27
N GLU A 130 13.71 -7.97 17.28
CA GLU A 130 13.70 -7.56 18.67
C GLU A 130 15.06 -7.08 19.16
N ILE A 131 16.12 -7.37 18.44
CA ILE A 131 17.48 -6.97 18.80
C ILE A 131 17.89 -5.70 18.07
N THR A 132 17.45 -5.56 16.83
CA THR A 132 17.74 -4.36 16.05
C THR A 132 16.75 -3.28 16.40
N GLU A 133 17.26 -2.20 16.93
CA GLU A 133 16.43 -1.03 17.18
C GLU A 133 16.05 -0.37 15.86
N GLY A 134 14.76 -0.18 15.69
CA GLY A 134 14.26 0.55 14.57
C GLY A 134 13.85 -0.31 13.40
N LYS A 135 13.32 0.36 12.41
CA LYS A 135 12.76 -0.23 11.22
C LYS A 135 13.83 -0.38 10.18
N GLN A 136 13.91 -1.56 9.57
CA GLN A 136 14.77 -1.72 8.41
C GLN A 136 13.99 -1.35 7.17
N VAL A 137 14.52 -0.45 6.38
CA VAL A 137 13.90 0.00 5.15
C VAL A 137 14.84 -0.32 4.00
N ILE A 138 14.31 -1.04 3.02
CA ILE A 138 15.01 -1.31 1.78
C ILE A 138 14.53 -0.29 0.77
N GLN A 139 15.46 0.52 0.26
CA GLN A 139 15.18 1.42 -0.84
C GLN A 139 15.42 0.66 -2.14
N SER A 140 14.38 0.57 -2.92
CA SER A 140 14.45 -0.08 -4.21
C SER A 140 13.58 0.70 -5.17
N GLY A 141 13.96 0.68 -6.43
CA GLY A 141 13.12 1.23 -7.45
C GLY A 141 11.86 0.39 -7.60
N LYS A 142 11.92 -0.60 -8.48
CA LYS A 142 10.78 -1.48 -8.71
C LYS A 142 11.10 -2.88 -8.22
N PRO A 143 10.12 -3.63 -7.68
CA PRO A 143 10.33 -5.04 -7.47
C PRO A 143 10.54 -5.71 -8.82
N VAL A 144 11.42 -6.69 -8.87
CA VAL A 144 11.62 -7.48 -10.07
C VAL A 144 10.39 -8.35 -10.33
N ALA A 145 9.85 -8.90 -9.27
CA ALA A 145 8.65 -9.72 -9.36
C ALA A 145 7.95 -9.80 -8.01
N ILE A 146 6.63 -9.75 -8.03
CA ILE A 146 5.80 -10.16 -6.91
C ILE A 146 5.21 -11.50 -7.30
N GLY A 147 5.56 -12.54 -6.57
CA GLY A 147 5.13 -13.89 -6.91
C GLY A 147 4.35 -14.54 -5.79
N LYS A 148 4.10 -15.83 -5.97
CA LYS A 148 3.34 -16.62 -5.02
C LYS A 148 4.07 -16.81 -3.69
N ASP A 149 5.40 -16.98 -3.74
CA ASP A 149 6.18 -17.38 -2.58
C ASP A 149 7.11 -16.29 -2.08
N ALA A 150 7.41 -15.29 -2.89
CA ALA A 150 8.38 -14.26 -2.53
C ALA A 150 8.24 -13.02 -3.39
N ILE A 151 8.77 -11.93 -2.89
CA ILE A 151 8.96 -10.69 -3.65
C ILE A 151 10.44 -10.58 -3.96
N ILE A 152 10.76 -10.47 -5.25
CA ILE A 152 12.14 -10.33 -5.70
C ILE A 152 12.41 -8.86 -5.97
N VAL A 153 13.45 -8.32 -5.36
CA VAL A 153 13.81 -6.91 -5.51
C VAL A 153 15.25 -6.79 -6.02
N ASP A 154 15.47 -5.69 -6.73
CA ASP A 154 16.80 -5.31 -7.16
C ASP A 154 17.35 -4.32 -6.13
N VAL A 155 18.21 -4.81 -5.27
CA VAL A 155 18.80 -3.98 -4.22
C VAL A 155 20.09 -3.38 -4.77
N ASN A 156 20.14 -2.06 -4.76
CA ASN A 156 21.38 -1.38 -5.09
C ASN A 156 22.34 -1.55 -3.93
N ASP A 157 23.37 -2.34 -4.14
CA ASP A 157 24.45 -2.45 -3.17
C ASP A 157 25.27 -1.15 -3.24
N THR A 158 25.09 -0.32 -2.25
CA THR A 158 25.98 0.83 -2.07
C THR A 158 26.80 0.65 -0.83
#